data_8552b1245d7048953f9bb6beadf1cbac
#
_entry.id   8552b1245d7048953f9bb6beadf1cbac
#
_cell.length_a   1.000
_cell.length_b   1.000
_cell.length_c   1.000
_cell.angle_alpha   90.00
_cell.angle_beta   90.00
_cell.angle_gamma   90.00
#
_symmetry.space_group_name_H-M   'P 1'
#
loop_
_entity.id
_entity.type
_entity.pdbx_description
1 polymer ?
#
loop_
_entity_poly.entity_id
_entity_poly.type
_entity_poly.pdbx_seq_one_letter_code
_entity_poly.pdbx_strand_id
1 'polypeptide(L)'
;ASGFPPIAGIWTAVVGGIICSRLSNSQLTIKGPAAGLIVIVAGAVVELGTEFGANLPDAERAFLGYRLALGIGLAAGVLQVLLGAFRGGRLTELFPLTPIHGMLASIGVIIIAKQSYEVIGVAAPKGAGPLSLLAGLPGAVSQMNPEIAIIGGVSLLILFGLPLLPIPGIKKVPVQLVVLAVAIFMGMAFNLEHQHTYLFSSQFFRSGQAASFEVGPRFLVEMPEVLKAPASAFALPDFRGLGCMTGLKFLFLFTVIGSIESLLSAKAIELLDPWRRKTSFDRDLMAVGAANVLSSALGGLPMISEIVRSKANIDSGAK
;
A
#
# COMPACT_ATOMS: atom_id res chain seq x y z
N ALA A 1 2.15 7.87 0.69
CA ALA A 1 1.12 7.65 1.73
C ALA A 1 1.71 7.18 3.07
N SER A 2 2.72 6.29 3.06
CA SER A 2 3.37 5.74 4.27
C SER A 2 4.52 6.58 4.81
N GLY A 3 4.97 7.61 4.10
CA GLY A 3 6.22 8.32 4.37
C GLY A 3 7.49 7.57 3.92
N PHE A 4 7.34 6.36 3.39
CA PHE A 4 8.43 5.58 2.81
C PHE A 4 8.58 5.89 1.32
N PRO A 5 9.79 5.81 0.76
CA PRO A 5 10.01 5.98 -0.67
C PRO A 5 9.33 4.85 -1.48
N PRO A 6 8.94 5.08 -2.74
CA PRO A 6 8.24 4.08 -3.57
C PRO A 6 8.99 2.75 -3.72
N ILE A 7 10.33 2.80 -3.76
CA ILE A 7 11.20 1.61 -3.84
C ILE A 7 10.97 0.64 -2.66
N ALA A 8 10.59 1.15 -1.48
CA ALA A 8 10.34 0.32 -0.31
C ALA A 8 9.23 -0.71 -0.57
N GLY A 9 8.19 -0.32 -1.33
CA GLY A 9 7.13 -1.26 -1.73
C GLY A 9 7.61 -2.37 -2.64
N ILE A 10 8.56 -2.06 -3.52
CA ILE A 10 9.17 -3.05 -4.43
C ILE A 10 10.00 -4.05 -3.63
N TRP A 11 10.87 -3.58 -2.72
CA TRP A 11 11.64 -4.47 -1.84
C TRP A 11 10.73 -5.41 -1.05
N THR A 12 9.66 -4.88 -0.48
CA THR A 12 8.69 -5.69 0.26
C THR A 12 8.05 -6.75 -0.64
N ALA A 13 7.65 -6.41 -1.85
CA ALA A 13 7.05 -7.36 -2.78
C ALA A 13 8.05 -8.46 -3.22
N VAL A 14 9.30 -8.09 -3.51
CA VAL A 14 10.36 -9.03 -3.90
C VAL A 14 10.68 -9.99 -2.76
N VAL A 15 10.91 -9.45 -1.54
CA VAL A 15 11.20 -10.27 -0.36
C VAL A 15 10.02 -11.18 -0.04
N GLY A 16 8.79 -10.65 -0.04
CA GLY A 16 7.57 -11.43 0.18
C GLY A 16 7.41 -12.55 -0.84
N GLY A 17 7.63 -12.27 -2.12
CA GLY A 17 7.57 -13.25 -3.19
C GLY A 17 8.62 -14.35 -3.09
N ILE A 18 9.85 -14.03 -2.71
CA ILE A 18 10.96 -15.01 -2.64
C ILE A 18 10.95 -15.79 -1.33
N ILE A 19 10.88 -15.09 -0.20
CA ILE A 19 11.05 -15.69 1.12
C ILE A 19 9.79 -16.42 1.56
N CYS A 20 8.64 -15.72 1.51
CA CYS A 20 7.41 -16.33 2.00
C CYS A 20 6.92 -17.47 1.10
N SER A 21 7.16 -17.42 -0.20
CA SER A 21 6.81 -18.53 -1.11
C SER A 21 7.52 -19.85 -0.76
N ARG A 22 8.66 -19.77 -0.08
CA ARG A 22 9.43 -20.96 0.35
C ARG A 22 9.22 -21.36 1.80
N LEU A 23 9.02 -20.39 2.68
CA LEU A 23 8.92 -20.65 4.13
C LEU A 23 7.47 -20.88 4.60
N SER A 24 6.51 -20.14 4.05
CA SER A 24 5.10 -20.30 4.37
C SER A 24 4.53 -21.57 3.76
N ASN A 25 3.52 -22.16 4.42
CA ASN A 25 2.71 -23.24 3.85
C ASN A 25 1.32 -22.76 3.40
N SER A 26 1.02 -21.48 3.48
CA SER A 26 -0.18 -20.88 2.91
C SER A 26 0.03 -20.61 1.42
N GLN A 27 -0.32 -21.57 0.58
CA GLN A 27 0.10 -21.64 -0.82
C GLN A 27 -0.50 -20.55 -1.71
N LEU A 28 -1.73 -20.12 -1.42
CA LEU A 28 -2.44 -19.09 -2.21
C LEU A 28 -2.33 -17.69 -1.63
N THR A 29 -1.73 -17.55 -0.45
CA THR A 29 -1.61 -16.25 0.19
C THR A 29 -0.40 -15.48 -0.35
N ILE A 30 -0.66 -14.37 -1.02
CA ILE A 30 0.37 -13.43 -1.46
C ILE A 30 0.77 -12.57 -0.26
N LYS A 31 2.09 -12.41 -0.06
CA LYS A 31 2.65 -11.53 0.97
C LYS A 31 3.16 -10.25 0.30
N GLY A 32 2.84 -9.12 0.90
CA GLY A 32 3.23 -7.83 0.35
C GLY A 32 3.07 -6.67 1.33
N PRO A 33 3.29 -5.43 0.87
CA PRO A 33 3.19 -4.25 1.72
C PRO A 33 1.84 -4.15 2.41
N ALA A 34 1.85 -3.98 3.74
CA ALA A 34 0.66 -3.96 4.57
C ALA A 34 -0.20 -2.70 4.33
N ALA A 35 -1.30 -2.83 3.61
CA ALA A 35 -2.21 -1.71 3.37
C ALA A 35 -2.87 -1.19 4.67
N GLY A 36 -3.25 -2.08 5.58
CA GLY A 36 -3.86 -1.72 6.87
C GLY A 36 -2.90 -1.05 7.84
N LEU A 37 -1.59 -1.32 7.72
CA LEU A 37 -0.57 -0.68 8.56
C LEU A 37 -0.11 0.69 8.03
N ILE A 38 -0.53 1.13 6.85
CA ILE A 38 -0.04 2.37 6.21
C ILE A 38 -0.15 3.58 7.14
N VAL A 39 -1.26 3.72 7.86
CA VAL A 39 -1.48 4.86 8.77
C VAL A 39 -0.53 4.79 9.97
N ILE A 40 -0.33 3.58 10.50
CA ILE A 40 0.57 3.33 11.64
C ILE A 40 2.03 3.59 11.22
N VAL A 41 2.42 3.13 10.03
CA VAL A 41 3.74 3.37 9.46
C VAL A 41 3.99 4.86 9.24
N ALA A 42 3.02 5.58 8.65
CA ALA A 42 3.11 7.02 8.46
C ALA A 42 3.23 7.76 9.80
N GLY A 43 2.45 7.35 10.80
CA GLY A 43 2.54 7.87 12.17
C GLY A 43 3.94 7.65 12.77
N ALA A 44 4.50 6.45 12.61
CA ALA A 44 5.86 6.14 13.10
C ALA A 44 6.91 7.05 12.47
N VAL A 45 6.86 7.25 11.14
CA VAL A 45 7.80 8.15 10.43
C VAL A 45 7.70 9.58 10.97
N VAL A 46 6.50 10.09 11.14
CA VAL A 46 6.27 11.48 11.58
C VAL A 46 6.65 11.65 13.05
N GLU A 47 6.14 10.81 13.95
CA GLU A 47 6.38 10.95 15.40
C GLU A 47 7.85 10.75 15.74
N LEU A 48 8.50 9.68 15.23
CA LEU A 48 9.92 9.42 15.47
C LEU A 48 10.82 10.46 14.79
N GLY A 49 10.48 10.86 13.57
CA GLY A 49 11.21 11.92 12.88
C GLY A 49 11.17 13.24 13.64
N THR A 50 10.04 13.58 14.24
CA THR A 50 9.90 14.78 15.05
C THR A 50 10.65 14.67 16.38
N GLU A 51 10.58 13.51 17.05
CA GLU A 51 11.26 13.30 18.35
C GLU A 51 12.78 13.32 18.23
N PHE A 52 13.34 12.70 17.20
CA PHE A 52 14.80 12.59 17.02
C PHE A 52 15.42 13.64 16.10
N GLY A 53 14.60 14.33 15.31
CA GLY A 53 15.06 15.28 14.29
C GLY A 53 14.37 16.64 14.35
N ALA A 54 13.98 17.14 15.54
CA ALA A 54 13.25 18.38 15.70
C ALA A 54 13.92 19.60 15.02
N ASN A 55 15.26 19.61 14.98
CA ASN A 55 16.05 20.70 14.38
C ASN A 55 16.44 20.47 12.92
N LEU A 56 16.02 19.36 12.31
CA LEU A 56 16.34 19.03 10.93
C LEU A 56 15.32 19.61 9.94
N PRO A 57 15.73 19.90 8.71
CA PRO A 57 14.83 20.23 7.61
C PRO A 57 13.79 19.10 7.42
N ASP A 58 12.61 19.44 6.89
CA ASP A 58 11.48 18.50 6.75
C ASP A 58 11.85 17.21 5.99
N ALA A 59 12.64 17.31 4.93
CA ALA A 59 13.08 16.16 4.13
C ALA A 59 14.03 15.24 4.90
N GLU A 60 15.00 15.80 5.62
CA GLU A 60 15.95 15.02 6.44
C GLU A 60 15.25 14.39 7.64
N ARG A 61 14.32 15.12 8.26
CA ARG A 61 13.49 14.63 9.36
C ARG A 61 12.63 13.44 8.92
N ALA A 62 12.00 13.53 7.74
CA ALA A 62 11.20 12.44 7.18
C ALA A 62 12.09 11.21 6.88
N PHE A 63 13.27 11.42 6.32
CA PHE A 63 14.22 10.34 6.05
C PHE A 63 14.75 9.68 7.33
N LEU A 64 15.03 10.47 8.37
CA LEU A 64 15.41 9.95 9.70
C LEU A 64 14.28 9.12 10.30
N GLY A 65 13.04 9.65 10.29
CA GLY A 65 11.85 8.93 10.74
C GLY A 65 11.63 7.61 10.00
N TYR A 66 11.85 7.60 8.69
CA TYR A 66 11.82 6.39 7.89
C TYR A 66 12.85 5.35 8.36
N ARG A 67 14.11 5.73 8.58
CA ARG A 67 15.15 4.82 9.07
C ARG A 67 14.87 4.27 10.49
N LEU A 68 14.32 5.11 11.35
CA LEU A 68 13.89 4.70 12.70
C LEU A 68 12.73 3.71 12.63
N ALA A 69 11.75 3.96 11.73
CA ALA A 69 10.64 3.04 11.49
C ALA A 69 11.11 1.68 10.91
N LEU A 70 12.17 1.66 10.09
CA LEU A 70 12.80 0.42 9.63
C LEU A 70 13.39 -0.38 10.79
N GLY A 71 14.09 0.27 11.72
CA GLY A 71 14.64 -0.39 12.93
C GLY A 71 13.55 -1.04 13.77
N ILE A 72 12.42 -0.34 13.94
CA ILE A 72 11.25 -0.87 14.65
C ILE A 72 10.61 -2.01 13.85
N GLY A 73 10.47 -1.87 12.53
CA GLY A 73 9.94 -2.91 11.65
C GLY A 73 10.75 -4.21 11.70
N LEU A 74 12.08 -4.09 11.74
CA LEU A 74 12.98 -5.24 11.90
C LEU A 74 12.77 -5.92 13.25
N ALA A 75 12.74 -5.16 14.35
CA ALA A 75 12.49 -5.70 15.69
C ALA A 75 11.09 -6.35 15.77
N ALA A 76 10.07 -5.75 15.17
CA ALA A 76 8.73 -6.33 15.08
C ALA A 76 8.74 -7.66 14.31
N GLY A 77 9.50 -7.74 13.21
CA GLY A 77 9.68 -8.99 12.46
C GLY A 77 10.28 -10.10 13.32
N VAL A 78 11.30 -9.80 14.14
CA VAL A 78 11.87 -10.76 15.08
C VAL A 78 10.81 -11.22 16.09
N LEU A 79 10.04 -10.28 16.66
CA LEU A 79 8.96 -10.64 17.60
C LEU A 79 7.88 -11.49 16.93
N GLN A 80 7.56 -11.25 15.65
CA GLN A 80 6.61 -12.08 14.89
C GLN A 80 7.14 -13.50 14.69
N VAL A 81 8.45 -13.68 14.41
CA VAL A 81 9.06 -15.01 14.35
C VAL A 81 8.93 -15.72 15.70
N LEU A 82 9.24 -15.03 16.81
CA LEU A 82 9.10 -15.60 18.15
C LEU A 82 7.63 -15.95 18.47
N LEU A 83 6.69 -15.07 18.16
CA LEU A 83 5.27 -15.34 18.32
C LEU A 83 4.84 -16.61 17.56
N GLY A 84 5.28 -16.77 16.30
CA GLY A 84 5.02 -17.98 15.54
C GLY A 84 5.64 -19.23 16.17
N ALA A 85 6.90 -19.13 16.65
CA ALA A 85 7.59 -20.22 17.33
C ALA A 85 6.89 -20.63 18.65
N PHE A 86 6.30 -19.68 19.38
CA PHE A 86 5.51 -19.93 20.60
C PHE A 86 4.02 -20.22 20.34
N ARG A 87 3.68 -20.64 19.11
CA ARG A 87 2.33 -21.01 18.70
C ARG A 87 1.33 -19.85 18.72
N GLY A 88 1.79 -18.66 18.38
CA GLY A 88 0.95 -17.44 18.26
C GLY A 88 -0.12 -17.54 17.16
N GLY A 89 -0.01 -18.49 16.23
CA GLY A 89 -1.05 -18.79 15.24
C GLY A 89 -2.41 -19.15 15.84
N ARG A 90 -2.44 -19.63 17.09
CA ARG A 90 -3.69 -19.86 17.84
C ARG A 90 -4.53 -18.62 18.06
N LEU A 91 -3.93 -17.42 17.94
CA LEU A 91 -4.70 -16.18 17.97
C LEU A 91 -5.79 -16.13 16.88
N THR A 92 -5.64 -16.88 15.78
CA THR A 92 -6.69 -16.97 14.75
C THR A 92 -7.98 -17.61 15.27
N GLU A 93 -7.91 -18.44 16.31
CA GLU A 93 -9.07 -19.11 16.90
C GLU A 93 -9.89 -18.16 17.79
N LEU A 94 -9.26 -17.09 18.30
CA LEU A 94 -9.91 -16.08 19.15
C LEU A 94 -10.74 -15.09 18.35
N PHE A 95 -10.45 -14.93 17.05
CA PHE A 95 -11.15 -13.96 16.21
C PHE A 95 -12.18 -14.64 15.31
N PRO A 96 -13.47 -14.37 15.50
CA PRO A 96 -14.51 -14.79 14.57
C PRO A 96 -14.35 -14.09 13.21
N LEU A 97 -14.96 -14.62 12.15
CA LEU A 97 -14.85 -14.08 10.79
C LEU A 97 -15.49 -12.69 10.62
N THR A 98 -16.47 -12.36 11.44
CA THR A 98 -17.22 -11.10 11.33
C THR A 98 -16.35 -9.85 11.50
N PRO A 99 -15.46 -9.73 12.52
CA PRO A 99 -14.50 -8.63 12.61
C PRO A 99 -13.57 -8.50 11.41
N ILE A 100 -13.21 -9.62 10.76
CA ILE A 100 -12.37 -9.62 9.56
C ILE A 100 -13.08 -8.88 8.42
N HIS A 101 -14.34 -9.19 8.16
CA HIS A 101 -15.14 -8.52 7.14
C HIS A 101 -15.30 -7.03 7.44
N GLY A 102 -15.52 -6.66 8.72
CA GLY A 102 -15.61 -5.26 9.15
C GLY A 102 -14.28 -4.50 8.91
N MET A 103 -13.16 -5.11 9.26
CA MET A 103 -11.83 -4.54 9.01
C MET A 103 -11.56 -4.34 7.51
N LEU A 104 -11.87 -5.35 6.68
CA LEU A 104 -11.72 -5.24 5.23
C LEU A 104 -12.58 -4.14 4.62
N ALA A 105 -13.83 -4.05 5.05
CA ALA A 105 -14.75 -3.00 4.60
C ALA A 105 -14.22 -1.62 4.99
N SER A 106 -13.73 -1.43 6.21
CA SER A 106 -13.17 -0.15 6.68
C SER A 106 -11.91 0.24 5.90
N ILE A 107 -11.01 -0.72 5.62
CA ILE A 107 -9.83 -0.50 4.77
C ILE A 107 -10.26 -0.09 3.36
N GLY A 108 -11.26 -0.77 2.79
CA GLY A 108 -11.83 -0.42 1.50
C GLY A 108 -12.35 1.02 1.45
N VAL A 109 -13.11 1.43 2.45
CA VAL A 109 -13.64 2.81 2.58
C VAL A 109 -12.50 3.83 2.68
N ILE A 110 -11.47 3.55 3.48
CA ILE A 110 -10.29 4.43 3.63
C ILE A 110 -9.56 4.60 2.30
N ILE A 111 -9.36 3.50 1.57
CA ILE A 111 -8.69 3.52 0.27
C ILE A 111 -9.52 4.32 -0.74
N ILE A 112 -10.83 4.03 -0.86
CA ILE A 112 -11.72 4.75 -1.76
C ILE A 112 -11.70 6.25 -1.44
N ALA A 113 -11.85 6.62 -0.16
CA ALA A 113 -11.88 8.02 0.26
C ALA A 113 -10.60 8.78 -0.17
N LYS A 114 -9.42 8.19 0.00
CA LYS A 114 -8.14 8.82 -0.36
C LYS A 114 -7.89 8.80 -1.86
N GLN A 115 -8.08 7.64 -2.51
CA GLN A 115 -7.75 7.46 -3.91
C GLN A 115 -8.71 8.19 -4.85
N SER A 116 -9.93 8.49 -4.42
CA SER A 116 -10.86 9.30 -5.24
C SER A 116 -10.31 10.69 -5.56
N TYR A 117 -9.53 11.28 -4.65
CA TYR A 117 -8.87 12.57 -4.91
C TYR A 117 -7.73 12.43 -5.94
N GLU A 118 -6.96 11.34 -5.88
CA GLU A 118 -5.92 11.05 -6.86
C GLU A 118 -6.51 10.84 -8.26
N VAL A 119 -7.64 10.13 -8.37
CA VAL A 119 -8.35 9.89 -9.63
C VAL A 119 -8.77 11.18 -10.32
N ILE A 120 -9.17 12.21 -9.56
CA ILE A 120 -9.57 13.51 -10.09
C ILE A 120 -8.42 14.54 -10.13
N GLY A 121 -7.21 14.15 -9.71
CA GLY A 121 -6.04 15.02 -9.74
C GLY A 121 -6.06 16.17 -8.74
N VAL A 122 -6.74 16.01 -7.61
CA VAL A 122 -6.85 16.99 -6.53
C VAL A 122 -6.10 16.49 -5.29
N ALA A 123 -5.36 17.35 -4.63
CA ALA A 123 -4.70 16.98 -3.39
C ALA A 123 -5.72 16.76 -2.27
N ALA A 124 -5.68 15.59 -1.63
CA ALA A 124 -6.53 15.30 -0.48
C ALA A 124 -6.18 16.23 0.70
N PRO A 125 -7.17 16.76 1.43
CA PRO A 125 -6.94 17.58 2.62
C PRO A 125 -6.10 16.82 3.67
N LYS A 126 -5.03 17.44 4.13
CA LYS A 126 -4.13 16.84 5.14
C LYS A 126 -4.85 16.67 6.47
N GLY A 127 -4.70 15.52 7.10
CA GLY A 127 -5.29 15.24 8.42
C GLY A 127 -6.80 14.95 8.42
N ALA A 128 -7.46 14.98 7.27
CA ALA A 128 -8.89 14.68 7.19
C ALA A 128 -9.15 13.17 7.35
N GLY A 129 -10.17 12.83 8.12
CA GLY A 129 -10.61 11.45 8.28
C GLY A 129 -11.32 10.92 7.01
N PRO A 130 -11.44 9.58 6.84
CA PRO A 130 -12.03 8.99 5.63
C PRO A 130 -13.44 9.48 5.32
N LEU A 131 -14.29 9.65 6.32
CA LEU A 131 -15.65 10.14 6.14
C LEU A 131 -15.70 11.61 5.72
N SER A 132 -14.81 12.46 6.28
CA SER A 132 -14.72 13.85 5.86
C SER A 132 -14.16 14.01 4.44
N LEU A 133 -13.25 13.12 4.04
CA LEU A 133 -12.79 13.06 2.65
C LEU A 133 -13.95 12.72 1.70
N LEU A 134 -14.75 11.69 2.03
CA LEU A 134 -15.92 11.32 1.20
C LEU A 134 -16.95 12.47 1.13
N ALA A 135 -17.22 13.12 2.24
CA ALA A 135 -18.13 14.27 2.30
C ALA A 135 -17.61 15.47 1.48
N GLY A 136 -16.29 15.63 1.39
CA GLY A 136 -15.64 16.70 0.62
C GLY A 136 -15.53 16.44 -0.90
N LEU A 137 -15.78 15.20 -1.36
CA LEU A 137 -15.66 14.83 -2.79
C LEU A 137 -16.49 15.70 -3.74
N PRO A 138 -17.78 16.03 -3.48
CA PRO A 138 -18.54 16.89 -4.37
C PRO A 138 -17.87 18.25 -4.62
N GLY A 139 -17.28 18.82 -3.56
CA GLY A 139 -16.50 20.06 -3.66
C GLY A 139 -15.17 19.88 -4.41
N ALA A 140 -14.51 18.74 -4.24
CA ALA A 140 -13.27 18.42 -4.94
C ALA A 140 -13.47 18.22 -6.45
N VAL A 141 -14.60 17.64 -6.86
CA VAL A 141 -14.95 17.46 -8.29
C VAL A 141 -14.99 18.80 -9.03
N SER A 142 -15.45 19.88 -8.40
CA SER A 142 -15.44 21.20 -9.02
C SER A 142 -14.04 21.79 -9.26
N GLN A 143 -13.04 21.22 -8.63
CA GLN A 143 -11.62 21.63 -8.72
C GLN A 143 -10.75 20.57 -9.44
N MET A 144 -11.37 19.54 -10.02
CA MET A 144 -10.65 18.43 -10.65
C MET A 144 -9.76 18.91 -11.79
N ASN A 145 -8.62 18.24 -11.97
CA ASN A 145 -7.76 18.42 -13.12
C ASN A 145 -8.32 17.57 -14.27
N PRO A 146 -8.79 18.19 -15.39
CA PRO A 146 -9.45 17.46 -16.47
C PRO A 146 -8.62 16.34 -17.08
N GLU A 147 -7.32 16.56 -17.36
CA GLU A 147 -6.46 15.53 -17.97
C GLU A 147 -6.27 14.33 -17.03
N ILE A 148 -6.00 14.58 -15.76
CA ILE A 148 -5.84 13.52 -14.76
C ILE A 148 -7.18 12.79 -14.54
N ALA A 149 -8.29 13.53 -14.49
CA ALA A 149 -9.61 12.94 -14.34
C ALA A 149 -10.01 12.06 -15.55
N ILE A 150 -9.57 12.42 -16.76
CA ILE A 150 -9.76 11.58 -17.96
C ILE A 150 -8.97 10.29 -17.82
N ILE A 151 -7.69 10.36 -17.43
CA ILE A 151 -6.87 9.15 -17.18
C ILE A 151 -7.53 8.25 -16.13
N GLY A 152 -7.93 8.85 -14.99
CA GLY A 152 -8.60 8.14 -13.92
C GLY A 152 -9.93 7.53 -14.34
N GLY A 153 -10.77 8.30 -15.05
CA GLY A 153 -12.07 7.85 -15.55
C GLY A 153 -11.95 6.71 -16.57
N VAL A 154 -11.06 6.84 -17.55
CA VAL A 154 -10.76 5.77 -18.53
C VAL A 154 -10.24 4.53 -17.82
N SER A 155 -9.34 4.69 -16.86
CA SER A 155 -8.81 3.57 -16.06
C SER A 155 -9.93 2.82 -15.31
N LEU A 156 -10.85 3.55 -14.68
CA LEU A 156 -12.01 2.95 -14.00
C LEU A 156 -12.98 2.28 -14.99
N LEU A 157 -13.25 2.90 -16.14
CA LEU A 157 -14.08 2.30 -17.18
C LEU A 157 -13.50 0.99 -17.70
N ILE A 158 -12.18 0.93 -17.91
CA ILE A 158 -11.51 -0.31 -18.32
C ILE A 158 -11.59 -1.34 -17.19
N LEU A 159 -11.25 -0.95 -15.96
CA LEU A 159 -11.18 -1.85 -14.82
C LEU A 159 -12.52 -2.54 -14.54
N PHE A 160 -13.62 -1.81 -14.59
CA PHE A 160 -14.95 -2.34 -14.31
C PHE A 160 -15.72 -2.76 -15.57
N GLY A 161 -15.49 -2.10 -16.69
CA GLY A 161 -16.22 -2.34 -17.93
C GLY A 161 -15.68 -3.56 -18.70
N LEU A 162 -14.36 -3.70 -18.80
CA LEU A 162 -13.73 -4.78 -19.57
C LEU A 162 -14.20 -6.19 -19.15
N PRO A 163 -14.29 -6.53 -17.85
CA PRO A 163 -14.79 -7.84 -17.41
C PRO A 163 -16.27 -8.11 -17.73
N LEU A 164 -17.08 -7.05 -17.96
CA LEU A 164 -18.50 -7.16 -18.28
C LEU A 164 -18.73 -7.45 -19.76
N LEU A 165 -17.73 -7.26 -20.62
CA LEU A 165 -17.87 -7.51 -22.05
C LEU A 165 -17.94 -9.02 -22.32
N PRO A 166 -18.92 -9.50 -23.10
CA PRO A 166 -19.10 -10.91 -23.43
C PRO A 166 -18.14 -11.37 -24.55
N ILE A 167 -16.85 -10.98 -24.46
CA ILE A 167 -15.85 -11.31 -25.46
C ILE A 167 -15.11 -12.60 -25.05
N PRO A 168 -15.10 -13.64 -25.92
CA PRO A 168 -14.36 -14.87 -25.62
C PRO A 168 -12.87 -14.59 -25.39
N GLY A 169 -12.34 -15.08 -24.27
CA GLY A 169 -10.92 -14.91 -23.94
C GLY A 169 -10.57 -13.65 -23.16
N ILE A 170 -11.43 -12.65 -23.05
CA ILE A 170 -11.16 -11.41 -22.29
C ILE A 170 -10.90 -11.67 -20.80
N LYS A 171 -11.54 -12.72 -20.23
CA LYS A 171 -11.34 -13.16 -18.85
C LYS A 171 -9.93 -13.68 -18.57
N LYS A 172 -9.14 -13.99 -19.62
CA LYS A 172 -7.74 -14.41 -19.49
C LYS A 172 -6.76 -13.24 -19.49
N VAL A 173 -7.22 -12.06 -19.89
CA VAL A 173 -6.38 -10.86 -19.94
C VAL A 173 -6.40 -10.21 -18.55
N PRO A 174 -5.23 -10.00 -17.91
CA PRO A 174 -5.17 -9.31 -16.63
C PRO A 174 -5.52 -7.83 -16.83
N VAL A 175 -6.76 -7.47 -16.49
CA VAL A 175 -7.34 -6.13 -16.70
C VAL A 175 -6.44 -5.03 -16.14
N GLN A 176 -5.78 -5.30 -15.00
CA GLN A 176 -4.86 -4.37 -14.35
C GLN A 176 -3.67 -4.00 -15.24
N LEU A 177 -3.15 -4.93 -16.04
CA LEU A 177 -2.07 -4.65 -16.99
C LEU A 177 -2.55 -3.81 -18.17
N VAL A 178 -3.80 -4.03 -18.62
CA VAL A 178 -4.41 -3.20 -19.66
C VAL A 178 -4.57 -1.77 -19.16
N VAL A 179 -5.10 -1.59 -17.93
CA VAL A 179 -5.23 -0.27 -17.30
C VAL A 179 -3.87 0.42 -17.20
N LEU A 180 -2.84 -0.30 -16.75
CA LEU A 180 -1.48 0.25 -16.62
C LEU A 180 -0.94 0.69 -17.98
N ALA A 181 -1.06 -0.14 -19.01
CA ALA A 181 -0.57 0.19 -20.36
C ALA A 181 -1.29 1.43 -20.93
N VAL A 182 -2.62 1.50 -20.77
CA VAL A 182 -3.42 2.64 -21.23
C VAL A 182 -3.07 3.90 -20.44
N ALA A 183 -2.92 3.81 -19.12
CA ALA A 183 -2.54 4.95 -18.28
C ALA A 183 -1.15 5.49 -18.63
N ILE A 184 -0.17 4.62 -18.91
CA ILE A 184 1.16 5.02 -19.38
C ILE A 184 1.05 5.74 -20.72
N PHE A 185 0.34 5.16 -21.69
CA PHE A 185 0.15 5.78 -23.00
C PHE A 185 -0.50 7.17 -22.88
N MET A 186 -1.55 7.29 -22.06
CA MET A 186 -2.23 8.58 -21.83
C MET A 186 -1.33 9.57 -21.11
N GLY A 187 -0.52 9.12 -20.14
CA GLY A 187 0.45 9.95 -19.45
C GLY A 187 1.51 10.51 -20.39
N MET A 188 1.97 9.71 -21.35
CA MET A 188 2.87 10.18 -22.43
C MET A 188 2.16 11.15 -23.40
N ALA A 189 0.91 10.85 -23.76
CA ALA A 189 0.13 11.69 -24.66
C ALA A 189 -0.17 13.08 -24.06
N PHE A 190 -0.40 13.15 -22.76
CA PHE A 190 -0.57 14.41 -22.02
C PHE A 190 0.75 15.01 -21.51
N ASN A 191 1.90 14.45 -21.90
CA ASN A 191 3.24 14.94 -21.56
C ASN A 191 3.46 15.17 -20.05
N LEU A 192 3.01 14.21 -19.22
CA LEU A 192 3.11 14.29 -17.76
C LEU A 192 4.57 14.29 -17.25
N GLU A 193 5.55 13.99 -18.11
CA GLU A 193 6.98 14.02 -17.76
C GLU A 193 7.50 15.45 -17.59
N HIS A 194 6.84 16.43 -18.21
CA HIS A 194 7.27 17.82 -18.16
C HIS A 194 6.21 18.69 -17.51
N GLN A 195 6.65 19.56 -16.59
CA GLN A 195 5.74 20.52 -15.96
C GLN A 195 5.26 21.54 -16.98
N HIS A 196 3.96 21.62 -17.18
CA HIS A 196 3.33 22.58 -18.06
C HIS A 196 1.95 22.99 -17.54
N THR A 197 1.48 24.12 -18.04
CA THR A 197 0.13 24.63 -17.73
C THR A 197 -0.71 24.66 -19.01
N TYR A 198 -1.96 24.26 -18.89
CA TYR A 198 -2.91 24.37 -19.97
C TYR A 198 -4.19 25.08 -19.51
N LEU A 199 -4.86 25.72 -20.47
CA LEU A 199 -6.13 26.39 -20.24
C LEU A 199 -7.26 25.47 -20.67
N PHE A 200 -8.15 25.18 -19.74
CA PHE A 200 -9.34 24.42 -20.02
C PHE A 200 -10.58 25.26 -19.74
N SER A 201 -11.43 25.44 -20.76
CA SER A 201 -12.70 26.15 -20.64
C SER A 201 -13.83 25.15 -20.88
N SER A 202 -14.68 24.95 -19.90
CA SER A 202 -15.89 24.12 -20.04
C SER A 202 -17.04 24.75 -19.26
N GLN A 203 -18.22 24.77 -19.85
CA GLN A 203 -19.44 25.21 -19.16
C GLN A 203 -19.79 24.31 -17.98
N PHE A 204 -19.28 23.08 -17.96
CA PHE A 204 -19.49 22.09 -16.87
C PHE A 204 -18.61 22.36 -15.64
N PHE A 205 -17.46 23.00 -15.84
CA PHE A 205 -16.48 23.30 -14.78
C PHE A 205 -16.34 24.81 -14.64
N ARG A 206 -16.54 25.34 -13.43
CA ARG A 206 -16.34 26.73 -13.05
C ARG A 206 -17.08 27.77 -13.95
N SER A 207 -18.35 27.56 -14.20
CA SER A 207 -19.21 28.58 -14.82
C SER A 207 -18.65 29.21 -16.13
N GLY A 208 -17.98 28.42 -16.96
CA GLY A 208 -17.51 28.86 -18.27
C GLY A 208 -16.25 29.74 -18.29
N GLN A 209 -15.61 30.02 -17.17
CA GLN A 209 -14.33 30.72 -17.13
C GLN A 209 -13.18 29.74 -17.43
N ALA A 210 -12.22 30.18 -18.28
CA ALA A 210 -11.00 29.42 -18.52
C ALA A 210 -10.19 29.31 -17.22
N ALA A 211 -9.94 28.10 -16.76
CA ALA A 211 -9.08 27.85 -15.63
C ALA A 211 -7.74 27.29 -16.12
N SER A 212 -6.63 27.74 -15.52
CA SER A 212 -5.31 27.17 -15.76
C SER A 212 -5.10 25.99 -14.83
N PHE A 213 -4.65 24.88 -15.40
CA PHE A 213 -4.30 23.67 -14.67
C PHE A 213 -2.83 23.35 -14.87
N GLU A 214 -2.16 22.99 -13.77
CA GLU A 214 -0.77 22.52 -13.81
C GLU A 214 -0.77 21.00 -13.90
N VAL A 215 0.01 20.49 -14.82
CA VAL A 215 0.26 19.05 -15.03
C VAL A 215 1.77 18.83 -15.09
N GLY A 216 2.23 17.69 -14.64
CA GLY A 216 3.65 17.40 -14.62
C GLY A 216 4.01 16.20 -13.74
N PRO A 217 5.31 16.01 -13.44
CA PRO A 217 5.86 14.84 -12.75
C PRO A 217 5.21 14.53 -11.39
N ARG A 218 4.59 15.50 -10.73
CA ARG A 218 3.89 15.29 -9.43
C ARG A 218 2.78 14.24 -9.50
N PHE A 219 2.25 13.95 -10.70
CA PHE A 219 1.23 12.93 -10.93
C PHE A 219 1.83 11.58 -11.33
N LEU A 220 3.14 11.52 -11.52
CA LEU A 220 3.85 10.27 -11.81
C LEU A 220 4.43 9.68 -10.53
N VAL A 221 4.59 8.37 -10.53
CA VAL A 221 5.31 7.68 -9.45
C VAL A 221 6.81 7.89 -9.69
N GLU A 222 7.45 8.67 -8.84
CA GLU A 222 8.91 8.85 -8.87
C GLU A 222 9.59 7.54 -8.48
N MET A 223 10.19 6.89 -9.46
CA MET A 223 11.01 5.70 -9.24
C MET A 223 12.47 6.15 -9.08
N PRO A 224 13.15 5.74 -8.00
CA PRO A 224 14.58 6.03 -7.89
C PRO A 224 15.34 5.39 -9.05
N GLU A 225 16.35 6.10 -9.55
CA GLU A 225 17.23 5.62 -10.64
C GLU A 225 18.14 4.48 -10.13
N VAL A 226 17.56 3.35 -9.81
CA VAL A 226 18.26 2.18 -9.23
C VAL A 226 19.42 1.72 -10.10
N LEU A 227 19.29 1.85 -11.43
CA LEU A 227 20.34 1.47 -12.37
C LEU A 227 21.55 2.43 -12.33
N LYS A 228 21.33 3.72 -12.03
CA LYS A 228 22.42 4.72 -11.94
C LYS A 228 23.04 4.78 -10.55
N ALA A 229 22.24 4.56 -9.50
CA ALA A 229 22.69 4.60 -8.12
C ALA A 229 22.08 3.45 -7.29
N PRO A 230 22.55 2.21 -7.46
CA PRO A 230 21.97 1.06 -6.80
C PRO A 230 22.04 1.15 -5.26
N ALA A 231 23.03 1.86 -4.72
CA ALA A 231 23.13 2.08 -3.27
C ALA A 231 21.99 2.96 -2.71
N SER A 232 21.41 3.85 -3.49
CA SER A 232 20.27 4.69 -3.07
C SER A 232 18.96 3.92 -2.94
N ALA A 233 18.91 2.70 -3.50
CA ALA A 233 17.75 1.83 -3.37
C ALA A 233 17.63 1.17 -2.00
N PHE A 234 18.70 1.22 -1.19
CA PHE A 234 18.76 0.61 0.14
C PHE A 234 18.78 1.69 1.21
N ALA A 235 18.08 1.43 2.31
CA ALA A 235 18.16 2.27 3.50
C ALA A 235 18.44 1.38 4.71
N LEU A 236 19.47 1.73 5.46
CA LEU A 236 19.81 0.98 6.65
C LEU A 236 18.90 1.37 7.83
N PRO A 237 18.38 0.38 8.57
CA PRO A 237 17.58 0.62 9.76
C PRO A 237 18.38 1.33 10.86
N ASP A 238 17.70 2.22 11.58
CA ASP A 238 18.24 2.91 12.75
C ASP A 238 17.51 2.42 14.01
N PHE A 239 18.23 1.86 14.93
CA PHE A 239 17.67 1.22 16.13
C PHE A 239 17.50 2.17 17.33
N ARG A 240 17.91 3.42 17.22
CA ARG A 240 17.78 4.41 18.33
C ARG A 240 16.34 4.56 18.79
N GLY A 241 15.39 4.41 17.86
CA GLY A 241 13.97 4.46 18.18
C GLY A 241 13.48 3.40 19.18
N LEU A 242 14.18 2.27 19.32
CA LEU A 242 13.81 1.23 20.29
C LEU A 242 14.03 1.65 21.75
N GLY A 243 14.84 2.69 21.98
CA GLY A 243 15.13 3.21 23.32
C GLY A 243 14.10 4.23 23.85
N CYS A 244 13.09 4.62 23.08
CA CYS A 244 12.09 5.59 23.49
C CYS A 244 10.68 4.99 23.59
N MET A 245 9.80 5.65 24.35
CA MET A 245 8.42 5.20 24.56
C MET A 245 7.63 5.19 23.24
N THR A 246 7.84 6.19 22.38
CA THR A 246 7.22 6.27 21.06
C THR A 246 7.61 5.06 20.19
N GLY A 247 8.90 4.69 20.21
CA GLY A 247 9.35 3.52 19.47
C GLY A 247 8.79 2.21 20.00
N LEU A 248 8.69 2.04 21.34
CA LEU A 248 8.06 0.87 21.94
C LEU A 248 6.55 0.79 21.60
N LYS A 249 5.86 1.93 21.57
CA LYS A 249 4.47 2.03 21.11
C LYS A 249 4.35 1.46 19.67
N PHE A 250 5.19 1.92 18.75
CA PHE A 250 5.13 1.46 17.37
C PHE A 250 5.63 0.02 17.20
N LEU A 251 6.61 -0.42 17.98
CA LEU A 251 7.02 -1.81 18.03
C LEU A 251 5.85 -2.73 18.41
N PHE A 252 5.10 -2.37 19.44
CA PHE A 252 3.89 -3.09 19.83
C PHE A 252 2.83 -3.09 18.72
N LEU A 253 2.54 -1.92 18.13
CA LEU A 253 1.55 -1.78 17.07
C LEU A 253 1.94 -2.60 15.82
N PHE A 254 3.19 -2.52 15.36
CA PHE A 254 3.66 -3.30 14.20
C PHE A 254 3.60 -4.80 14.47
N THR A 255 4.02 -5.23 15.67
CA THR A 255 4.02 -6.63 16.04
C THR A 255 2.60 -7.17 16.16
N VAL A 256 1.76 -6.54 16.98
CA VAL A 256 0.43 -7.07 17.31
C VAL A 256 -0.53 -6.91 16.14
N ILE A 257 -0.68 -5.69 15.62
CA ILE A 257 -1.65 -5.42 14.53
C ILE A 257 -1.18 -6.12 13.25
N GLY A 258 0.10 -6.07 12.92
CA GLY A 258 0.63 -6.76 11.75
C GLY A 258 0.48 -8.27 11.84
N SER A 259 0.69 -8.89 13.02
CA SER A 259 0.47 -10.31 13.21
C SER A 259 -1.00 -10.68 13.07
N ILE A 260 -1.90 -9.93 13.73
CA ILE A 260 -3.35 -10.18 13.66
C ILE A 260 -3.84 -10.02 12.22
N GLU A 261 -3.48 -8.93 11.54
CA GLU A 261 -3.90 -8.67 10.17
C GLU A 261 -3.40 -9.77 9.22
N SER A 262 -2.14 -10.20 9.37
CA SER A 262 -1.56 -11.28 8.57
C SER A 262 -2.27 -12.62 8.81
N LEU A 263 -2.47 -12.99 10.06
CA LEU A 263 -3.13 -14.25 10.44
C LEU A 263 -4.58 -14.30 9.98
N LEU A 264 -5.34 -13.21 10.15
CA LEU A 264 -6.73 -13.13 9.71
C LEU A 264 -6.84 -13.19 8.19
N SER A 265 -5.92 -12.55 7.48
CA SER A 265 -5.82 -12.60 6.02
C SER A 265 -5.51 -14.00 5.53
N ALA A 266 -4.55 -14.68 6.13
CA ALA A 266 -4.21 -16.06 5.80
C ALA A 266 -5.40 -17.02 6.05
N LYS A 267 -6.13 -16.81 7.15
CA LYS A 267 -7.34 -17.60 7.46
C LYS A 267 -8.47 -17.36 6.46
N ALA A 268 -8.67 -16.11 6.03
CA ALA A 268 -9.67 -15.80 5.01
C ALA A 268 -9.32 -16.46 3.66
N ILE A 269 -8.05 -16.49 3.28
CA ILE A 269 -7.60 -17.15 2.04
C ILE A 269 -7.68 -18.68 2.16
N GLU A 270 -7.40 -19.27 3.32
CA GLU A 270 -7.63 -20.70 3.57
C GLU A 270 -9.08 -21.10 3.27
N LEU A 271 -10.05 -20.27 3.64
CA LEU A 271 -11.47 -20.53 3.36
C LEU A 271 -11.84 -20.38 1.88
N LEU A 272 -11.08 -19.58 1.13
CA LEU A 272 -11.27 -19.36 -0.30
C LEU A 272 -10.48 -20.37 -1.15
N ASP A 273 -9.60 -21.17 -0.56
CA ASP A 273 -8.80 -22.16 -1.29
C ASP A 273 -9.71 -23.22 -1.93
N PRO A 274 -9.70 -23.37 -3.28
CA PRO A 274 -10.48 -24.37 -3.99
C PRO A 274 -10.18 -25.80 -3.52
N TRP A 275 -8.95 -26.06 -3.06
CA TRP A 275 -8.54 -27.38 -2.57
C TRP A 275 -8.64 -27.53 -1.06
N ARG A 276 -9.11 -26.50 -0.33
CA ARG A 276 -9.30 -26.48 1.13
C ARG A 276 -8.07 -26.95 1.91
N ARG A 277 -6.88 -26.58 1.44
CA ARG A 277 -5.62 -26.91 2.10
C ARG A 277 -5.53 -26.17 3.44
N LYS A 278 -5.07 -26.89 4.46
CA LYS A 278 -4.91 -26.32 5.79
C LYS A 278 -3.62 -25.54 5.93
N THR A 279 -3.71 -24.33 6.44
CA THR A 279 -2.59 -23.46 6.72
C THR A 279 -2.10 -23.67 8.14
N SER A 280 -0.79 -23.86 8.33
CA SER A 280 -0.17 -23.74 9.65
C SER A 280 0.09 -22.25 9.92
N PHE A 281 -0.78 -21.63 10.69
CA PHE A 281 -0.69 -20.21 11.01
C PHE A 281 0.59 -19.84 11.76
N ASP A 282 1.12 -20.75 12.58
CA ASP A 282 2.40 -20.57 13.27
C ASP A 282 3.54 -20.45 12.26
N ARG A 283 3.61 -21.38 11.30
CA ARG A 283 4.61 -21.38 10.25
C ARG A 283 4.44 -20.16 9.32
N ASP A 284 3.20 -19.79 9.01
CA ASP A 284 2.93 -18.60 8.18
C ASP A 284 3.39 -17.33 8.89
N LEU A 285 3.13 -17.19 10.20
CA LEU A 285 3.56 -16.05 10.99
C LEU A 285 5.10 -15.96 11.09
N MET A 286 5.78 -17.10 11.27
CA MET A 286 7.24 -17.15 11.23
C MET A 286 7.79 -16.72 9.87
N ALA A 287 7.17 -17.16 8.78
CA ALA A 287 7.58 -16.79 7.43
C ALA A 287 7.41 -15.28 7.17
N VAL A 288 6.29 -14.71 7.59
CA VAL A 288 6.02 -13.26 7.50
C VAL A 288 7.00 -12.47 8.37
N GLY A 289 7.26 -12.94 9.60
CA GLY A 289 8.23 -12.30 10.49
C GLY A 289 9.64 -12.29 9.92
N ALA A 290 10.12 -13.44 9.40
CA ALA A 290 11.42 -13.53 8.74
C ALA A 290 11.52 -12.62 7.51
N ALA A 291 10.46 -12.55 6.72
CA ALA A 291 10.39 -11.66 5.58
C ALA A 291 10.34 -10.19 6.00
N ASN A 292 9.68 -9.84 7.11
CA ASN A 292 9.70 -8.49 7.67
C ASN A 292 11.09 -8.07 8.15
N VAL A 293 11.86 -8.97 8.77
CA VAL A 293 13.25 -8.72 9.13
C VAL A 293 14.08 -8.35 7.89
N LEU A 294 13.99 -9.17 6.83
CA LEU A 294 14.74 -8.93 5.59
C LEU A 294 14.25 -7.70 4.84
N SER A 295 12.93 -7.50 4.74
CA SER A 295 12.34 -6.32 4.12
C SER A 295 12.83 -5.05 4.79
N SER A 296 12.72 -4.96 6.11
CA SER A 296 13.17 -3.79 6.87
C SER A 296 14.68 -3.57 6.79
N ALA A 297 15.49 -4.64 6.72
CA ALA A 297 16.94 -4.55 6.53
C ALA A 297 17.33 -3.97 5.16
N LEU A 298 16.50 -4.15 4.13
CA LEU A 298 16.70 -3.64 2.78
C LEU A 298 16.03 -2.27 2.53
N GLY A 299 15.30 -1.75 3.51
CA GLY A 299 14.55 -0.51 3.36
C GLY A 299 13.09 -0.69 2.94
N GLY A 300 12.55 -1.91 3.04
CA GLY A 300 11.17 -2.22 2.64
C GLY A 300 10.14 -1.87 3.72
N LEU A 301 8.89 -1.83 3.30
CA LEU A 301 7.71 -1.64 4.17
C LEU A 301 7.44 -2.90 5.00
N PRO A 302 6.79 -2.77 6.16
CA PRO A 302 6.19 -3.91 6.83
C PRO A 302 5.23 -4.66 5.92
N MET A 303 5.31 -5.99 5.93
CA MET A 303 4.46 -6.85 5.10
C MET A 303 3.54 -7.73 5.94
N ILE A 304 2.47 -8.12 5.31
CA ILE A 304 1.47 -9.06 5.82
C ILE A 304 1.01 -10.01 4.71
N SER A 305 0.18 -10.96 5.07
CA SER A 305 -0.65 -11.73 4.15
C SER A 305 -1.73 -10.82 3.57
N GLU A 306 -1.85 -10.75 2.24
CA GLU A 306 -2.75 -9.83 1.55
C GLU A 306 -3.97 -10.54 1.00
N ILE A 307 -5.18 -10.15 1.42
CA ILE A 307 -6.43 -10.78 0.95
C ILE A 307 -6.73 -10.39 -0.50
N VAL A 308 -6.69 -9.10 -0.82
CA VAL A 308 -7.13 -8.58 -2.13
C VAL A 308 -6.32 -9.17 -3.27
N ARG A 309 -4.98 -9.16 -3.14
CA ARG A 309 -4.09 -9.74 -4.15
C ARG A 309 -4.23 -11.24 -4.25
N SER A 310 -4.35 -11.93 -3.12
CA SER A 310 -4.54 -13.38 -3.06
C SER A 310 -5.86 -13.79 -3.70
N LYS A 311 -6.94 -13.05 -3.41
CA LYS A 311 -8.25 -13.28 -4.04
C LYS A 311 -8.20 -13.06 -5.55
N ALA A 312 -7.59 -11.96 -6.01
CA ALA A 312 -7.41 -11.69 -7.42
C ALA A 312 -6.61 -12.80 -8.14
N ASN A 313 -5.59 -13.36 -7.47
CA ASN A 313 -4.81 -14.48 -7.98
C ASN A 313 -5.68 -15.76 -8.10
N ILE A 314 -6.49 -16.06 -7.09
CA ILE A 314 -7.44 -17.18 -7.11
C ILE A 314 -8.47 -17.00 -8.24
N ASP A 315 -9.06 -15.81 -8.38
CA ASP A 315 -10.03 -15.49 -9.43
C ASP A 315 -9.41 -15.56 -10.84
N SER A 316 -8.10 -15.35 -10.94
CA SER A 316 -7.34 -15.54 -12.18
C SER A 316 -6.95 -17.00 -12.45
N GLY A 317 -7.37 -17.94 -11.61
CA GLY A 317 -7.19 -19.39 -11.82
C GLY A 317 -6.10 -20.05 -11.01
N ALA A 318 -5.49 -19.37 -10.04
CA ALA A 318 -4.54 -20.00 -9.11
C ALA A 318 -5.24 -21.09 -8.27
N LYS A 319 -4.57 -22.25 -8.13
CA LYS A 319 -5.08 -23.42 -7.43
C LYS A 319 -4.05 -23.98 -6.46
#